data_696a887d67fe1dfb41f08c725688857b
#
_entry.id   696a887d67fe1dfb41f08c725688857b
#
_cell.length_a   1.000
_cell.length_b   1.000
_cell.length_c   1.000
_cell.angle_alpha   90.00
_cell.angle_beta   90.00
_cell.angle_gamma   90.00
#
_symmetry.space_group_name_H-M   'P 1'
#
loop_
_entity.id
_entity.type
_entity.pdbx_description
1 polymer ?
#
loop_
_entity_poly.entity_id
_entity_poly.type
_entity_poly.pdbx_seq_one_letter_code
_entity_poly.pdbx_strand_id
1 'polypeptide(L)'
;MKNKKLSTTITITISIVAAVCILGLFLFANGSMTSVMKKNSMDNMKTALESRQKVIEDYVNNAEDQLVSYSKGIEIVNLLEHPDEPDVVETAQKYTENYYKELSGWEGIYAGEPNTHVLAHNNPKVVGMTTRKGEALKQLQNAMKESNRLYNAGIIVSPASQKLTLSMYCPIYKGDKMIGYVGGGPFGEQLQKSLDSLKVEGLAHASFTMINTKTKTYIFSQDSKKIAKEIKDPMLLQVIKNAENNTGNQIREIEY
;
A
#
# COMPACT_ATOMS: atom_id res chain seq x y z
N MET A 1 -78.70 6.41 27.62
CA MET A 1 -77.87 6.91 26.47
C MET A 1 -76.64 7.68 26.88
N LYS A 2 -76.54 8.38 28.02
CA LYS A 2 -75.36 9.16 28.48
C LYS A 2 -74.14 8.30 28.75
N ASN A 3 -74.29 7.12 29.35
CA ASN A 3 -73.12 6.24 29.69
C ASN A 3 -72.42 5.61 28.48
N LYS A 4 -73.14 5.35 27.36
CA LYS A 4 -72.50 4.84 26.13
C LYS A 4 -71.60 5.88 25.46
N LYS A 5 -71.99 7.16 25.44
CA LYS A 5 -71.17 8.25 24.89
C LYS A 5 -69.88 8.46 25.72
N LEU A 6 -69.96 8.37 27.06
CA LEU A 6 -68.86 8.54 27.96
C LEU A 6 -67.77 7.39 27.74
N SER A 7 -68.26 6.15 27.69
CA SER A 7 -67.41 4.98 27.44
C SER A 7 -66.71 5.09 26.10
N THR A 8 -67.41 5.47 25.04
CA THR A 8 -66.78 5.63 23.69
C THR A 8 -65.73 6.75 23.69
N THR A 9 -66.00 7.89 24.36
CA THR A 9 -65.06 8.99 24.45
C THR A 9 -63.80 8.56 25.20
N ILE A 10 -63.89 7.86 26.32
CA ILE A 10 -62.77 7.35 27.10
C ILE A 10 -61.97 6.37 26.26
N THR A 11 -62.60 5.44 25.54
CA THR A 11 -61.87 4.47 24.68
C THR A 11 -61.12 5.17 23.56
N ILE A 12 -61.70 6.14 22.89
CA ILE A 12 -61.04 6.93 21.84
C ILE A 12 -59.83 7.69 22.40
N THR A 13 -60.01 8.35 23.56
CA THR A 13 -58.85 9.08 24.18
C THR A 13 -57.71 8.17 24.55
N ILE A 14 -57.95 7.01 25.16
CA ILE A 14 -56.97 6.03 25.51
C ILE A 14 -56.27 5.50 24.24
N SER A 15 -57.01 5.22 23.17
CA SER A 15 -56.46 4.77 21.90
C SER A 15 -55.56 5.82 21.25
N ILE A 16 -55.93 7.09 21.30
CA ILE A 16 -55.10 8.19 20.78
C ILE A 16 -53.82 8.32 21.60
N VAL A 17 -53.90 8.30 22.92
CA VAL A 17 -52.71 8.38 23.80
C VAL A 17 -51.79 7.20 23.54
N ALA A 18 -52.33 5.98 23.46
CA ALA A 18 -51.55 4.79 23.14
C ALA A 18 -50.83 4.90 21.77
N ALA A 19 -51.57 5.38 20.75
CA ALA A 19 -50.99 5.58 19.42
C ALA A 19 -49.85 6.62 19.42
N VAL A 20 -49.99 7.73 20.15
CA VAL A 20 -48.97 8.77 20.30
C VAL A 20 -47.75 8.22 21.04
N CYS A 21 -47.93 7.43 22.11
CA CYS A 21 -46.83 6.78 22.83
C CYS A 21 -46.08 5.77 21.95
N ILE A 22 -46.79 4.94 21.19
CA ILE A 22 -46.18 3.97 20.27
C ILE A 22 -45.39 4.70 19.18
N LEU A 23 -45.92 5.77 18.61
CA LEU A 23 -45.24 6.57 17.60
C LEU A 23 -43.98 7.23 18.18
N GLY A 24 -44.07 7.78 19.40
CA GLY A 24 -42.92 8.37 20.11
C GLY A 24 -41.80 7.35 20.37
N LEU A 25 -42.18 6.17 20.87
CA LEU A 25 -41.23 5.07 21.09
C LEU A 25 -40.59 4.59 19.78
N PHE A 26 -41.37 4.50 18.69
CA PHE A 26 -40.88 4.10 17.38
C PHE A 26 -39.89 5.12 16.83
N LEU A 27 -40.14 6.41 16.91
CA LEU A 27 -39.24 7.47 16.46
C LEU A 27 -37.95 7.48 17.30
N PHE A 28 -38.09 7.34 18.63
CA PHE A 28 -36.94 7.26 19.52
C PHE A 28 -36.07 6.01 19.24
N ALA A 29 -36.70 4.84 19.09
CA ALA A 29 -36.01 3.59 18.79
C ALA A 29 -35.26 3.67 17.43
N ASN A 30 -35.93 4.19 16.39
CA ASN A 30 -35.30 4.39 15.09
C ASN A 30 -34.10 5.34 15.15
N GLY A 31 -34.22 6.48 15.81
CA GLY A 31 -33.13 7.44 15.97
C GLY A 31 -31.93 6.84 16.71
N SER A 32 -32.19 6.15 17.83
CA SER A 32 -31.13 5.47 18.60
C SER A 32 -30.49 4.35 17.82
N MET A 33 -31.28 3.53 17.13
CA MET A 33 -30.77 2.42 16.31
C MET A 33 -29.88 2.92 15.16
N THR A 34 -30.31 3.98 14.47
CA THR A 34 -29.53 4.60 13.39
C THR A 34 -28.16 5.12 13.89
N SER A 35 -28.15 5.79 15.05
CA SER A 35 -26.93 6.29 15.68
C SER A 35 -25.97 5.15 16.06
N VAL A 36 -26.50 4.09 16.68
CA VAL A 36 -25.69 2.91 17.04
C VAL A 36 -25.16 2.21 15.80
N MET A 37 -25.98 2.05 14.76
CA MET A 37 -25.55 1.44 13.50
C MET A 37 -24.47 2.27 12.81
N LYS A 38 -24.62 3.60 12.74
CA LYS A 38 -23.59 4.51 12.19
C LYS A 38 -22.28 4.34 12.95
N LYS A 39 -22.31 4.38 14.29
CA LYS A 39 -21.12 4.19 15.13
C LYS A 39 -20.46 2.83 14.89
N ASN A 40 -21.21 1.74 14.91
CA ASN A 40 -20.68 0.41 14.69
C ASN A 40 -20.05 0.28 13.29
N SER A 41 -20.68 0.85 12.26
CA SER A 41 -20.13 0.87 10.91
C SER A 41 -18.80 1.64 10.85
N MET A 42 -18.70 2.78 11.52
CA MET A 42 -17.46 3.57 11.60
C MET A 42 -16.34 2.81 12.33
N ASP A 43 -16.67 2.18 13.47
CA ASP A 43 -15.71 1.38 14.22
C ASP A 43 -15.20 0.16 13.39
N ASN A 44 -16.12 -0.50 12.67
CA ASN A 44 -15.77 -1.59 11.76
C ASN A 44 -14.89 -1.11 10.59
N MET A 45 -15.19 0.06 10.00
CA MET A 45 -14.36 0.66 8.94
C MET A 45 -12.96 1.00 9.46
N LYS A 46 -12.85 1.57 10.66
CA LYS A 46 -11.59 1.88 11.30
C LYS A 46 -10.74 0.61 11.50
N THR A 47 -11.33 -0.43 12.09
CA THR A 47 -10.66 -1.72 12.28
C THR A 47 -10.20 -2.34 10.95
N ALA A 48 -11.04 -2.22 9.92
CA ALA A 48 -10.70 -2.70 8.57
C ALA A 48 -9.53 -1.94 7.95
N LEU A 49 -9.47 -0.61 8.14
CA LEU A 49 -8.36 0.22 7.68
C LEU A 49 -7.07 -0.11 8.43
N GLU A 50 -7.12 -0.27 9.75
CA GLU A 50 -5.97 -0.66 10.57
C GLU A 50 -5.41 -2.04 10.15
N SER A 51 -6.31 -3.01 9.91
CA SER A 51 -5.91 -4.33 9.43
C SER A 51 -5.22 -4.26 8.05
N ARG A 52 -5.74 -3.44 7.14
CA ARG A 52 -5.13 -3.23 5.81
C ARG A 52 -3.80 -2.52 5.89
N GLN A 53 -3.71 -1.49 6.73
CA GLN A 53 -2.45 -0.79 6.99
C GLN A 53 -1.38 -1.78 7.45
N LYS A 54 -1.71 -2.65 8.42
CA LYS A 54 -0.78 -3.67 8.93
C LYS A 54 -0.29 -4.61 7.82
N VAL A 55 -1.19 -5.09 6.96
CA VAL A 55 -0.81 -5.95 5.82
C VAL A 55 0.13 -5.21 4.85
N ILE A 56 -0.12 -3.92 4.59
CA ILE A 56 0.74 -3.11 3.72
C ILE A 56 2.12 -2.91 4.36
N GLU A 57 2.16 -2.57 5.64
CA GLU A 57 3.41 -2.40 6.40
C GLU A 57 4.24 -3.69 6.42
N ASP A 58 3.61 -4.82 6.72
CA ASP A 58 4.30 -6.12 6.74
C ASP A 58 4.82 -6.51 5.35
N TYR A 59 4.05 -6.25 4.30
CA TYR A 59 4.49 -6.48 2.91
C TYR A 59 5.72 -5.63 2.56
N VAL A 60 5.72 -4.34 2.90
CA VAL A 60 6.83 -3.43 2.62
C VAL A 60 8.04 -3.80 3.46
N ASN A 61 7.88 -3.99 4.78
CA ASN A 61 8.98 -4.31 5.68
C ASN A 61 9.66 -5.63 5.30
N ASN A 62 8.89 -6.67 4.99
CA ASN A 62 9.44 -7.95 4.55
C ASN A 62 10.26 -7.80 3.26
N ALA A 63 9.76 -7.03 2.30
CA ALA A 63 10.46 -6.80 1.06
C ALA A 63 11.77 -5.99 1.28
N GLU A 64 11.73 -4.96 2.11
CA GLU A 64 12.90 -4.17 2.48
C GLU A 64 13.96 -5.03 3.18
N ASP A 65 13.56 -5.87 4.13
CA ASP A 65 14.46 -6.76 4.86
C ASP A 65 15.13 -7.78 3.93
N GLN A 66 14.40 -8.33 2.98
CA GLN A 66 14.94 -9.24 1.96
C GLN A 66 15.98 -8.55 1.08
N LEU A 67 15.71 -7.33 0.60
CA LEU A 67 16.65 -6.58 -0.23
C LEU A 67 17.90 -6.18 0.57
N VAL A 68 17.76 -5.76 1.82
CA VAL A 68 18.88 -5.44 2.71
C VAL A 68 19.70 -6.70 3.04
N SER A 69 19.06 -7.84 3.24
CA SER A 69 19.78 -9.12 3.40
C SER A 69 20.63 -9.45 2.18
N TYR A 70 20.07 -9.31 0.99
CA TYR A 70 20.79 -9.52 -0.26
C TYR A 70 21.98 -8.57 -0.41
N SER A 71 21.83 -7.28 -0.03
CA SER A 71 22.89 -6.28 -0.11
C SER A 71 24.11 -6.60 0.77
N LYS A 72 23.94 -7.44 1.81
CA LYS A 72 24.97 -7.86 2.75
C LYS A 72 25.66 -9.17 2.36
N GLY A 73 25.19 -9.83 1.30
CA GLY A 73 25.83 -11.03 0.78
C GLY A 73 27.29 -10.74 0.41
N ILE A 74 28.22 -11.58 0.88
CA ILE A 74 29.65 -11.38 0.64
C ILE A 74 29.96 -11.42 -0.86
N GLU A 75 29.23 -12.20 -1.63
CA GLU A 75 29.35 -12.30 -3.08
C GLU A 75 28.99 -10.98 -3.76
N ILE A 76 27.99 -10.27 -3.24
CA ILE A 76 27.56 -8.96 -3.77
C ILE A 76 28.56 -7.87 -3.42
N VAL A 77 29.07 -7.85 -2.18
CA VAL A 77 30.08 -6.88 -1.76
C VAL A 77 31.37 -7.07 -2.57
N ASN A 78 31.84 -8.32 -2.71
CA ASN A 78 33.02 -8.64 -3.51
C ASN A 78 32.82 -8.24 -4.99
N LEU A 79 31.66 -8.50 -5.57
CA LEU A 79 31.35 -8.07 -6.94
C LEU A 79 31.51 -6.57 -7.13
N LEU A 80 31.02 -5.76 -6.19
CA LEU A 80 31.09 -4.30 -6.28
C LEU A 80 32.49 -3.76 -6.01
N GLU A 81 33.33 -4.51 -5.31
CA GLU A 81 34.76 -4.18 -5.11
C GLU A 81 35.63 -4.61 -6.25
N HIS A 82 35.31 -5.71 -6.95
CA HIS A 82 36.08 -6.36 -7.99
C HIS A 82 35.24 -6.69 -9.24
N PRO A 83 34.60 -5.69 -9.87
CA PRO A 83 33.65 -5.93 -10.96
C PRO A 83 34.25 -6.48 -12.24
N ASP A 84 35.56 -6.36 -12.40
CA ASP A 84 36.31 -6.81 -13.59
C ASP A 84 36.90 -8.24 -13.45
N GLU A 85 36.74 -8.89 -12.29
CA GLU A 85 37.24 -10.23 -12.03
C GLU A 85 36.21 -11.30 -12.44
N PRO A 86 36.48 -12.13 -13.50
CA PRO A 86 35.47 -13.05 -14.04
C PRO A 86 34.92 -14.06 -13.02
N ASP A 87 35.76 -14.61 -12.15
CA ASP A 87 35.35 -15.59 -11.13
C ASP A 87 34.44 -14.98 -10.07
N VAL A 88 34.69 -13.70 -9.71
CA VAL A 88 33.84 -12.92 -8.78
C VAL A 88 32.49 -12.64 -9.40
N VAL A 89 32.50 -12.21 -10.68
CA VAL A 89 31.24 -11.93 -11.42
C VAL A 89 30.42 -13.20 -11.56
N GLU A 90 30.98 -14.33 -11.92
CA GLU A 90 30.29 -15.62 -12.06
C GLU A 90 29.70 -16.07 -10.71
N THR A 91 30.48 -15.94 -9.62
CA THR A 91 30.03 -16.31 -8.27
C THR A 91 28.86 -15.46 -7.82
N ALA A 92 28.93 -14.15 -7.99
CA ALA A 92 27.86 -13.23 -7.65
C ALA A 92 26.59 -13.42 -8.50
N GLN A 93 26.75 -13.75 -9.80
CA GLN A 93 25.63 -14.07 -10.67
C GLN A 93 24.89 -15.33 -10.19
N LYS A 94 25.62 -16.40 -9.86
CA LYS A 94 25.04 -17.63 -9.31
C LYS A 94 24.35 -17.38 -7.96
N TYR A 95 24.97 -16.59 -7.10
CA TYR A 95 24.36 -16.18 -5.83
C TYR A 95 23.03 -15.43 -6.06
N THR A 96 23.03 -14.46 -6.98
CA THR A 96 21.85 -13.67 -7.33
C THR A 96 20.70 -14.55 -7.83
N GLU A 97 20.99 -15.48 -8.74
CA GLU A 97 19.98 -16.42 -9.26
C GLU A 97 19.43 -17.36 -8.19
N ASN A 98 20.29 -17.86 -7.29
CA ASN A 98 19.87 -18.72 -6.20
C ASN A 98 19.08 -17.95 -5.15
N TYR A 99 19.50 -16.75 -4.78
CA TYR A 99 18.76 -15.88 -3.85
C TYR A 99 17.36 -15.58 -4.39
N TYR A 100 17.26 -15.26 -5.70
CA TYR A 100 15.98 -14.98 -6.34
C TYR A 100 15.00 -16.16 -6.28
N LYS A 101 15.47 -17.42 -6.35
CA LYS A 101 14.60 -18.61 -6.24
C LYS A 101 13.87 -18.70 -4.90
N GLU A 102 14.47 -18.15 -3.83
CA GLU A 102 13.86 -18.10 -2.50
C GLU A 102 12.87 -16.93 -2.35
N LEU A 103 12.87 -15.98 -3.30
CA LEU A 103 11.98 -14.82 -3.27
C LEU A 103 10.65 -15.14 -3.95
N SER A 104 9.57 -15.15 -3.17
CA SER A 104 8.24 -15.38 -3.74
C SER A 104 7.64 -14.08 -4.31
N GLY A 105 7.26 -14.12 -5.58
CA GLY A 105 6.52 -13.04 -6.24
C GLY A 105 7.31 -11.76 -6.48
N TRP A 106 8.63 -11.85 -6.55
CA TRP A 106 9.48 -10.73 -6.94
C TRP A 106 9.55 -10.58 -8.47
N GLU A 107 9.60 -9.35 -8.94
CA GLU A 107 9.87 -9.04 -10.33
C GLU A 107 11.32 -9.37 -10.69
N GLY A 108 12.24 -8.95 -9.83
CA GLY A 108 13.65 -9.17 -9.99
C GLY A 108 14.48 -8.68 -8.83
N ILE A 109 15.73 -9.13 -8.80
CA ILE A 109 16.76 -8.66 -7.88
C ILE A 109 18.08 -8.56 -8.64
N TYR A 110 18.86 -7.53 -8.35
CA TYR A 110 20.10 -7.26 -9.07
C TYR A 110 21.07 -6.41 -8.27
N ALA A 111 22.35 -6.48 -8.66
CA ALA A 111 23.41 -5.60 -8.20
C ALA A 111 23.97 -4.77 -9.36
N GLY A 112 24.32 -3.54 -9.11
CA GLY A 112 24.86 -2.63 -10.11
C GLY A 112 25.78 -1.56 -9.55
N GLU A 113 26.55 -0.97 -10.44
CA GLU A 113 27.43 0.16 -10.16
C GLU A 113 26.63 1.44 -9.90
N PRO A 114 27.25 2.48 -9.29
CA PRO A 114 26.58 3.75 -9.05
C PRO A 114 26.02 4.44 -10.30
N ASN A 115 26.55 4.14 -11.49
CA ASN A 115 26.07 4.63 -12.79
C ASN A 115 24.87 3.84 -13.35
N THR A 116 24.37 2.87 -12.58
CA THR A 116 23.30 1.93 -12.91
C THR A 116 23.63 0.90 -14.01
N HIS A 117 24.91 0.62 -14.22
CA HIS A 117 25.36 -0.52 -14.97
C HIS A 117 25.14 -1.80 -14.14
N VAL A 118 24.40 -2.76 -14.70
CA VAL A 118 23.99 -3.98 -14.01
C VAL A 118 25.11 -5.02 -14.10
N LEU A 119 25.60 -5.46 -12.94
CA LEU A 119 26.69 -6.44 -12.84
C LEU A 119 26.17 -7.88 -12.62
N ALA A 120 25.09 -8.04 -11.86
CA ALA A 120 24.41 -9.31 -11.64
C ALA A 120 22.89 -9.12 -11.59
N HIS A 121 22.13 -10.06 -12.16
CA HIS A 121 20.66 -9.98 -12.22
C HIS A 121 20.07 -11.39 -12.30
N ASN A 122 18.91 -11.65 -11.64
CA ASN A 122 18.20 -12.94 -11.76
C ASN A 122 17.78 -13.29 -13.20
N ASN A 123 17.69 -12.31 -14.10
CA ASN A 123 17.58 -12.51 -15.54
C ASN A 123 18.92 -12.13 -16.21
N PRO A 124 19.72 -13.10 -16.66
CA PRO A 124 21.04 -12.83 -17.23
C PRO A 124 21.04 -11.88 -18.43
N LYS A 125 19.93 -11.75 -19.14
CA LYS A 125 19.79 -10.85 -20.31
C LYS A 125 19.89 -9.36 -19.95
N VAL A 126 19.76 -9.02 -18.67
CA VAL A 126 19.82 -7.64 -18.16
C VAL A 126 21.24 -7.26 -17.73
N VAL A 127 22.10 -8.24 -17.50
CA VAL A 127 23.51 -8.02 -17.13
C VAL A 127 24.22 -7.25 -18.26
N GLY A 128 25.02 -6.26 -17.88
CA GLY A 128 25.73 -5.36 -18.81
C GLY A 128 24.90 -4.17 -19.30
N MET A 129 23.60 -4.09 -18.95
CA MET A 129 22.76 -2.95 -19.33
C MET A 129 22.93 -1.79 -18.35
N THR A 130 22.87 -0.56 -18.87
CA THR A 130 22.75 0.66 -18.03
C THR A 130 21.31 1.11 -18.02
N THR A 131 20.67 1.06 -16.85
CA THR A 131 19.23 1.22 -16.73
C THR A 131 18.78 2.67 -16.65
N ARG A 132 19.64 3.61 -16.22
CA ARG A 132 19.31 5.04 -16.08
C ARG A 132 20.46 5.92 -16.61
N LYS A 133 20.07 7.09 -17.13
CA LYS A 133 21.00 8.11 -17.63
C LYS A 133 20.48 9.51 -17.29
N GLY A 134 21.35 10.51 -17.37
CA GLY A 134 21.00 11.92 -17.25
C GLY A 134 20.33 12.25 -15.90
N GLU A 135 19.25 12.98 -15.95
CA GLU A 135 18.53 13.46 -14.74
C GLU A 135 17.96 12.30 -13.90
N ALA A 136 17.40 11.27 -14.53
CA ALA A 136 16.87 10.11 -13.82
C ALA A 136 17.92 9.34 -13.01
N LEU A 137 19.17 9.30 -13.48
CA LEU A 137 20.30 8.76 -12.75
C LEU A 137 20.63 9.62 -11.52
N LYS A 138 20.73 10.95 -11.69
CA LYS A 138 21.02 11.88 -10.59
C LYS A 138 19.97 11.83 -9.50
N GLN A 139 18.68 11.78 -9.86
CA GLN A 139 17.59 11.67 -8.92
C GLN A 139 17.69 10.38 -8.10
N LEU A 140 17.97 9.23 -8.73
CA LEU A 140 18.16 7.98 -8.01
C LEU A 140 19.36 8.02 -7.07
N GLN A 141 20.51 8.54 -7.53
CA GLN A 141 21.73 8.65 -6.71
C GLN A 141 21.50 9.55 -5.49
N ASN A 142 20.80 10.69 -5.66
CA ASN A 142 20.48 11.59 -4.55
C ASN A 142 19.52 10.91 -3.56
N ALA A 143 18.47 10.26 -4.04
CA ALA A 143 17.52 9.56 -3.20
C ALA A 143 18.18 8.42 -2.39
N MET A 144 19.11 7.68 -2.99
CA MET A 144 19.91 6.66 -2.27
C MET A 144 20.83 7.27 -1.22
N LYS A 145 21.49 8.42 -1.51
CA LYS A 145 22.35 9.13 -0.55
C LYS A 145 21.60 9.71 0.64
N GLU A 146 20.37 10.18 0.41
CA GLU A 146 19.51 10.75 1.45
C GLU A 146 18.84 9.67 2.31
N SER A 147 18.88 8.41 1.86
CA SER A 147 18.29 7.29 2.59
C SER A 147 19.26 6.71 3.62
N ASN A 148 18.76 6.43 4.86
CA ASN A 148 19.60 5.85 5.91
C ASN A 148 19.94 4.37 5.68
N ARG A 149 19.09 3.63 4.98
CA ARG A 149 19.19 2.17 4.83
C ARG A 149 18.97 1.74 3.40
N LEU A 150 17.85 2.14 2.82
CA LEU A 150 17.50 1.93 1.43
C LEU A 150 16.53 3.02 0.98
N TYR A 151 16.50 3.27 -0.31
CA TYR A 151 15.50 4.12 -0.94
C TYR A 151 14.32 3.27 -1.43
N ASN A 152 13.15 3.51 -0.86
CA ASN A 152 11.88 2.92 -1.30
C ASN A 152 11.13 3.93 -2.18
N ALA A 153 11.05 3.66 -3.47
CA ALA A 153 10.33 4.50 -4.43
C ALA A 153 8.80 4.28 -4.39
N GLY A 154 8.34 3.32 -3.58
CA GLY A 154 6.95 2.93 -3.48
C GLY A 154 6.52 1.96 -4.59
N ILE A 155 5.21 1.71 -4.64
CA ILE A 155 4.62 0.85 -5.67
C ILE A 155 4.39 1.70 -6.93
N ILE A 156 5.10 1.34 -7.99
CA ILE A 156 5.08 2.02 -9.29
C ILE A 156 4.85 1.01 -10.41
N VAL A 157 4.50 1.51 -11.60
CA VAL A 157 4.51 0.68 -12.81
C VAL A 157 5.97 0.46 -13.22
N SER A 158 6.43 -0.79 -13.17
CA SER A 158 7.78 -1.13 -13.61
C SER A 158 7.93 -0.92 -15.12
N PRO A 159 8.98 -0.24 -15.56
CA PRO A 159 9.31 -0.12 -16.99
C PRO A 159 9.63 -1.48 -17.65
N ALA A 160 10.13 -2.45 -16.86
CA ALA A 160 10.55 -3.75 -17.36
C ALA A 160 9.36 -4.69 -17.61
N SER A 161 8.46 -4.83 -16.63
CA SER A 161 7.33 -5.77 -16.70
C SER A 161 5.99 -5.13 -17.07
N GLN A 162 5.89 -3.80 -17.01
CA GLN A 162 4.64 -3.03 -17.13
C GLN A 162 3.60 -3.38 -16.03
N LYS A 163 4.06 -3.99 -14.94
CA LYS A 163 3.24 -4.35 -13.77
C LYS A 163 3.55 -3.44 -12.58
N LEU A 164 2.62 -3.34 -11.65
CA LEU A 164 2.87 -2.69 -10.37
C LEU A 164 3.91 -3.49 -9.59
N THR A 165 4.97 -2.81 -9.17
CA THR A 165 6.10 -3.39 -8.44
C THR A 165 6.53 -2.43 -7.33
N LEU A 166 6.80 -2.94 -6.14
CA LEU A 166 7.45 -2.19 -5.07
C LEU A 166 8.92 -1.99 -5.45
N SER A 167 9.28 -0.79 -5.85
CA SER A 167 10.62 -0.49 -6.38
C SER A 167 11.54 0.03 -5.28
N MET A 168 12.62 -0.69 -5.00
CA MET A 168 13.53 -0.39 -3.91
C MET A 168 15.00 -0.47 -4.34
N TYR A 169 15.83 0.34 -3.69
CA TYR A 169 17.27 0.46 -3.97
C TYR A 169 18.05 0.58 -2.67
N CYS A 170 18.97 -0.35 -2.41
CA CYS A 170 19.81 -0.35 -1.22
C CYS A 170 21.25 -0.02 -1.62
N PRO A 171 21.77 1.19 -1.29
CA PRO A 171 23.14 1.56 -1.59
C PRO A 171 24.13 0.77 -0.72
N ILE A 172 25.29 0.45 -1.29
CA ILE A 172 26.37 -0.23 -0.61
C ILE A 172 27.59 0.69 -0.59
N TYR A 173 28.17 0.85 0.59
CA TYR A 173 29.26 1.79 0.85
C TYR A 173 30.52 1.04 1.31
N LYS A 174 31.71 1.56 0.92
CA LYS A 174 33.00 1.27 1.51
C LYS A 174 33.55 2.56 2.11
N GLY A 175 33.51 2.67 3.44
CA GLY A 175 33.66 3.97 4.10
C GLY A 175 32.54 4.93 3.64
N ASP A 176 32.90 6.15 3.26
CA ASP A 176 31.94 7.18 2.80
C ASP A 176 31.62 7.10 1.29
N LYS A 177 32.29 6.21 0.57
CA LYS A 177 32.10 6.06 -0.88
C LYS A 177 31.07 5.00 -1.20
N MET A 178 30.02 5.37 -1.93
CA MET A 178 29.09 4.41 -2.52
C MET A 178 29.80 3.63 -3.63
N ILE A 179 29.99 2.32 -3.43
CA ILE A 179 30.65 1.42 -4.40
C ILE A 179 29.65 0.81 -5.37
N GLY A 180 28.38 0.77 -5.03
CA GLY A 180 27.29 0.27 -5.86
C GLY A 180 25.99 0.23 -5.10
N TYR A 181 25.03 -0.50 -5.62
CA TYR A 181 23.74 -0.71 -4.98
C TYR A 181 23.11 -2.04 -5.41
N VAL A 182 22.16 -2.50 -4.65
CA VAL A 182 21.22 -3.55 -5.08
C VAL A 182 19.84 -2.97 -5.29
N GLY A 183 19.11 -3.51 -6.25
CA GLY A 183 17.76 -3.09 -6.56
C GLY A 183 16.85 -4.27 -6.80
N GLY A 184 15.53 -4.03 -6.67
CA GLY A 184 14.51 -5.04 -6.89
C GLY A 184 13.23 -4.77 -6.11
N GLY A 185 12.33 -5.72 -6.18
CA GLY A 185 11.10 -5.68 -5.40
C GLY A 185 10.02 -6.64 -5.88
N PRO A 186 9.06 -6.94 -5.00
CA PRO A 186 7.95 -7.83 -5.32
C PRO A 186 6.89 -7.15 -6.19
N PHE A 187 6.14 -7.97 -6.94
CA PHE A 187 4.95 -7.52 -7.65
C PHE A 187 3.83 -7.11 -6.71
N GLY A 188 3.13 -6.02 -7.02
CA GLY A 188 1.96 -5.56 -6.29
C GLY A 188 0.77 -6.51 -6.29
N GLU A 189 0.74 -7.50 -7.19
CA GLU A 189 -0.31 -8.52 -7.26
C GLU A 189 -0.44 -9.35 -5.97
N GLN A 190 0.65 -9.61 -5.26
CA GLN A 190 0.60 -10.32 -3.97
C GLN A 190 -0.05 -9.47 -2.88
N LEU A 191 0.33 -8.19 -2.79
CA LEU A 191 -0.32 -7.25 -1.88
C LEU A 191 -1.82 -7.16 -2.18
N GLN A 192 -2.19 -7.06 -3.46
CA GLN A 192 -3.59 -6.99 -3.87
C GLN A 192 -4.37 -8.24 -3.40
N LYS A 193 -3.85 -9.44 -3.63
CA LYS A 193 -4.48 -10.68 -3.16
C LYS A 193 -4.66 -10.71 -1.65
N SER A 194 -3.66 -10.25 -0.90
CA SER A 194 -3.75 -10.17 0.57
C SER A 194 -4.81 -9.16 1.01
N LEU A 195 -4.90 -7.99 0.36
CA LEU A 195 -5.92 -6.98 0.66
C LEU A 195 -7.34 -7.44 0.27
N ASP A 196 -7.49 -8.15 -0.85
CA ASP A 196 -8.78 -8.72 -1.30
C ASP A 196 -9.30 -9.81 -0.35
N SER A 197 -8.40 -10.53 0.32
CA SER A 197 -8.77 -11.58 1.29
C SER A 197 -9.34 -11.01 2.60
N LEU A 198 -9.11 -9.74 2.90
CA LEU A 198 -9.59 -9.06 4.10
C LEU A 198 -11.06 -8.68 3.94
N LYS A 199 -11.95 -9.60 4.30
CA LYS A 199 -13.39 -9.32 4.35
C LYS A 199 -13.72 -8.41 5.54
N VAL A 200 -14.68 -7.53 5.35
CA VAL A 200 -15.20 -6.67 6.42
C VAL A 200 -16.67 -6.99 6.59
N GLU A 201 -16.99 -7.68 7.68
CA GLU A 201 -18.37 -7.99 8.03
C GLU A 201 -19.16 -6.71 8.35
N GLY A 202 -20.42 -6.67 7.95
CA GLY A 202 -21.30 -5.52 8.23
C GLY A 202 -21.08 -4.28 7.36
N LEU A 203 -20.18 -4.32 6.37
CA LEU A 203 -19.90 -3.21 5.46
C LEU A 203 -20.15 -3.59 3.98
N ALA A 204 -21.34 -4.07 3.68
CA ALA A 204 -21.72 -4.56 2.35
C ALA A 204 -21.49 -3.56 1.19
N HIS A 205 -21.47 -2.27 1.48
CA HIS A 205 -21.32 -1.19 0.49
C HIS A 205 -20.01 -0.41 0.63
N ALA A 206 -19.11 -0.82 1.55
CA ALA A 206 -17.82 -0.16 1.69
C ALA A 206 -16.88 -0.56 0.55
N SER A 207 -16.19 0.42 -0.01
CA SER A 207 -15.10 0.21 -0.96
C SER A 207 -13.79 0.71 -0.39
N PHE A 208 -12.71 0.03 -0.71
CA PHE A 208 -11.36 0.39 -0.28
C PHE A 208 -10.50 0.71 -1.49
N THR A 209 -9.77 1.80 -1.38
CA THR A 209 -8.85 2.25 -2.41
C THR A 209 -7.52 2.60 -1.77
N MET A 210 -6.42 2.12 -2.35
CA MET A 210 -5.07 2.53 -2.00
C MET A 210 -4.51 3.41 -3.10
N ILE A 211 -3.95 4.54 -2.73
CA ILE A 211 -3.42 5.52 -3.67
C ILE A 211 -1.97 5.87 -3.33
N ASN A 212 -1.18 6.14 -4.36
CA ASN A 212 0.12 6.75 -4.21
C ASN A 212 -0.05 8.27 -4.25
N THR A 213 0.20 8.95 -3.13
CA THR A 213 0.03 10.40 -3.02
C THR A 213 1.06 11.18 -3.83
N LYS A 214 2.28 10.64 -4.02
CA LYS A 214 3.33 11.29 -4.80
C LYS A 214 3.05 11.24 -6.30
N THR A 215 2.70 10.06 -6.83
CA THR A 215 2.41 9.88 -8.26
C THR A 215 0.96 10.16 -8.63
N LYS A 216 0.07 10.34 -7.63
CA LYS A 216 -1.38 10.56 -7.80
C LYS A 216 -2.03 9.45 -8.62
N THR A 217 -1.68 8.19 -8.34
CA THR A 217 -2.17 7.02 -9.04
C THR A 217 -2.83 6.02 -8.10
N TYR A 218 -3.76 5.23 -8.64
CA TYR A 218 -4.35 4.12 -7.92
C TYR A 218 -3.36 2.95 -7.80
N ILE A 219 -3.10 2.50 -6.59
CA ILE A 219 -2.32 1.28 -6.31
C ILE A 219 -3.25 0.08 -6.19
N PHE A 220 -4.37 0.25 -5.47
CA PHE A 220 -5.41 -0.74 -5.30
C PHE A 220 -6.78 -0.11 -5.51
N SER A 221 -7.67 -0.82 -6.20
CA SER A 221 -9.06 -0.44 -6.39
C SER A 221 -9.88 -1.70 -6.69
N GLN A 222 -11.13 -1.77 -6.20
CA GLN A 222 -12.07 -2.82 -6.60
C GLN A 222 -12.37 -2.80 -8.11
N ASP A 223 -12.32 -1.61 -8.73
CA ASP A 223 -12.31 -1.49 -10.18
C ASP A 223 -10.88 -1.61 -10.69
N SER A 224 -10.50 -2.80 -11.16
CA SER A 224 -9.17 -3.09 -11.68
C SER A 224 -8.74 -2.18 -12.85
N LYS A 225 -9.69 -1.58 -13.59
CA LYS A 225 -9.40 -0.65 -14.68
C LYS A 225 -8.79 0.68 -14.21
N LYS A 226 -8.99 1.01 -12.93
CA LYS A 226 -8.39 2.21 -12.31
C LYS A 226 -6.95 2.00 -11.87
N ILE A 227 -6.52 0.77 -11.65
CA ILE A 227 -5.17 0.46 -11.15
C ILE A 227 -4.12 1.04 -12.10
N ALA A 228 -3.10 1.68 -11.54
CA ALA A 228 -2.02 2.41 -12.22
C ALA A 228 -2.48 3.64 -13.06
N LYS A 229 -3.76 4.02 -12.99
CA LYS A 229 -4.25 5.24 -13.65
C LYS A 229 -4.16 6.44 -12.74
N GLU A 230 -4.07 7.61 -13.36
CA GLU A 230 -4.12 8.89 -12.69
C GLU A 230 -5.47 9.12 -11.99
N ILE A 231 -5.42 9.67 -10.77
CA ILE A 231 -6.60 10.02 -9.99
C ILE A 231 -7.17 11.33 -10.52
N LYS A 232 -8.43 11.27 -10.97
CA LYS A 232 -9.21 12.43 -11.42
C LYS A 232 -10.40 12.73 -10.52
N ASP A 233 -10.66 11.87 -9.56
CA ASP A 233 -11.74 12.02 -8.58
C ASP A 233 -11.45 13.22 -7.65
N PRO A 234 -12.32 14.25 -7.62
CA PRO A 234 -12.08 15.45 -6.82
C PRO A 234 -11.94 15.17 -5.32
N MET A 235 -12.69 14.19 -4.78
CA MET A 235 -12.63 13.80 -3.39
C MET A 235 -11.27 13.18 -3.06
N LEU A 236 -10.78 12.24 -3.87
CA LEU A 236 -9.47 11.64 -3.68
C LEU A 236 -8.33 12.66 -3.85
N LEU A 237 -8.47 13.62 -4.75
CA LEU A 237 -7.52 14.74 -4.89
C LEU A 237 -7.47 15.59 -3.62
N GLN A 238 -8.61 15.81 -2.96
CA GLN A 238 -8.64 16.52 -1.68
C GLN A 238 -8.01 15.69 -0.55
N VAL A 239 -8.23 14.37 -0.53
CA VAL A 239 -7.53 13.45 0.40
C VAL A 239 -6.02 13.54 0.22
N ILE A 240 -5.53 13.52 -1.02
CA ILE A 240 -4.10 13.66 -1.34
C ILE A 240 -3.56 15.00 -0.80
N LYS A 241 -4.24 16.10 -1.09
CA LYS A 241 -3.84 17.44 -0.60
C LYS A 241 -3.79 17.51 0.93
N ASN A 242 -4.74 16.87 1.60
CA ASN A 242 -4.76 16.80 3.06
C ASN A 242 -3.61 15.94 3.60
N ALA A 243 -3.24 14.84 2.91
CA ALA A 243 -2.13 13.98 3.28
C ALA A 243 -0.78 14.66 3.08
N GLU A 244 -0.60 15.47 2.04
CA GLU A 244 0.63 16.23 1.78
C GLU A 244 0.95 17.22 2.91
N ASN A 245 -0.07 17.76 3.58
CA ASN A 245 0.05 18.71 4.68
C ASN A 245 0.20 18.06 6.07
N ASN A 246 0.17 16.72 6.17
CA ASN A 246 0.16 16.01 7.44
C ASN A 246 1.11 14.82 7.37
N THR A 247 2.17 14.91 8.15
CA THR A 247 3.11 13.79 8.34
C THR A 247 2.60 12.88 9.46
N GLY A 248 2.34 11.61 9.14
CA GLY A 248 2.01 10.57 10.11
C GLY A 248 0.76 9.76 9.76
N ASN A 249 0.67 8.57 10.38
CA ASN A 249 -0.45 7.65 10.20
C ASN A 249 -1.67 8.16 10.97
N GLN A 250 -2.67 8.71 10.27
CA GLN A 250 -3.90 9.22 10.87
C GLN A 250 -5.11 8.69 10.11
N ILE A 251 -6.07 8.15 10.85
CA ILE A 251 -7.41 7.83 10.33
C ILE A 251 -8.27 9.08 10.49
N ARG A 252 -8.88 9.54 9.40
CA ARG A 252 -9.75 10.71 9.37
C ARG A 252 -11.07 10.38 8.69
N GLU A 253 -12.14 10.90 9.23
CA GLU A 253 -13.45 10.96 8.58
C GLU A 253 -13.53 12.25 7.75
N ILE A 254 -13.95 12.13 6.50
CA ILE A 254 -14.21 13.26 5.61
C ILE A 254 -15.65 13.13 5.13
N GLU A 255 -16.52 14.03 5.54
CA GLU A 255 -17.88 14.16 5.02
C GLU A 255 -17.85 15.09 3.77
N TYR A 256 -18.58 14.72 2.71
CA TYR A 256 -18.71 15.47 1.44
C TYR A 256 -20.11 15.40 0.86
#